data_039e0e3a9366a259425e753d6e9b8320
#
_entry.id   039e0e3a9366a259425e753d6e9b8320
#
_cell.length_a   1.000
_cell.length_b   1.000
_cell.length_c   1.000
_cell.angle_alpha   90.00
_cell.angle_beta   90.00
_cell.angle_gamma   90.00
#
_symmetry.space_group_name_H-M   'P 1'
#
loop_
_entity.id
_entity.type
_entity.pdbx_description
1 polymer ?
#
loop_
_entity_poly.entity_id
_entity_poly.type
_entity_poly.pdbx_seq_one_letter_code
_entity_poly.pdbx_strand_id
1 'polypeptide(L)'
;PDSGRRVLVVGTGPAGFTLAHHLMNDGHVVVGIDGLKIEPLPAGISGVNPDGSRAAFFPIRHIEDLREPLGERVMAGFGGVAEYGITVRWNKNFLKLVRLLLERRDRFTLVGGVRFGGTLTVEDAWRLGFDHVALAIGAGRPTTLDIPNGLARGVRTASDFLMALQLTGAFKKDSIANLQIRLPAVVIGGGLTAIDTATELLAYYIVQVEKTLARWEALLEKPQSELNVLETQAQRAARELKLLSAFDTEEREILQEQLEHGRAARAERQKAKAEGREPAFTPLLQSWGGASLVYRKSLIDSPAYRLNHEEVEKSLEEGVHYIEHMAP
;
A
#
# COMPACT_ATOMS: atom_id res chain seq x y z
N PRO A 1 18.34 -28.83 -15.06
CA PRO A 1 19.16 -29.68 -14.21
C PRO A 1 19.02 -29.25 -12.76
N ASP A 2 19.16 -30.18 -11.82
CA ASP A 2 19.18 -29.87 -10.40
C ASP A 2 20.61 -29.48 -10.01
N SER A 3 20.80 -28.31 -9.41
CA SER A 3 22.11 -27.85 -8.97
C SER A 3 22.48 -28.43 -7.59
N GLY A 4 21.53 -28.93 -6.84
CA GLY A 4 21.67 -29.35 -5.45
C GLY A 4 21.90 -28.19 -4.47
N ARG A 5 21.86 -26.92 -4.94
CA ARG A 5 22.11 -25.73 -4.12
C ARG A 5 20.82 -25.11 -3.61
N ARG A 6 20.87 -24.58 -2.38
CA ARG A 6 19.78 -23.85 -1.72
C ARG A 6 20.15 -22.41 -1.49
N VAL A 7 19.38 -21.47 -2.00
CA VAL A 7 19.62 -20.05 -1.91
C VAL A 7 18.53 -19.36 -1.09
N LEU A 8 18.93 -18.59 -0.10
CA LEU A 8 18.07 -17.67 0.63
C LEU A 8 18.09 -16.32 -0.06
N VAL A 9 16.94 -15.86 -0.54
CA VAL A 9 16.75 -14.51 -1.10
C VAL A 9 16.08 -13.65 -0.06
N VAL A 10 16.79 -12.63 0.42
CA VAL A 10 16.31 -11.71 1.46
C VAL A 10 15.76 -10.44 0.82
N GLY A 11 14.48 -10.24 0.95
CA GLY A 11 13.71 -9.19 0.29
C GLY A 11 13.09 -9.66 -1.02
N THR A 12 11.79 -9.47 -1.15
CA THR A 12 10.99 -9.89 -2.32
C THR A 12 10.49 -8.71 -3.17
N GLY A 13 11.23 -7.61 -3.13
CA GLY A 13 11.09 -6.51 -4.10
C GLY A 13 11.54 -6.89 -5.51
N PRO A 14 11.57 -5.93 -6.47
CA PRO A 14 11.90 -6.21 -7.87
C PRO A 14 13.21 -6.99 -8.07
N ALA A 15 14.26 -6.65 -7.32
CA ALA A 15 15.53 -7.36 -7.39
C ALA A 15 15.40 -8.80 -6.87
N GLY A 16 14.70 -9.00 -5.75
CA GLY A 16 14.57 -10.31 -5.10
C GLY A 16 13.76 -11.29 -5.92
N PHE A 17 12.57 -10.92 -6.40
CA PHE A 17 11.76 -11.84 -7.18
C PHE A 17 12.36 -12.12 -8.57
N THR A 18 13.03 -11.15 -9.20
CA THR A 18 13.74 -11.38 -10.46
C THR A 18 14.91 -12.35 -10.25
N LEU A 19 15.72 -12.12 -9.22
CA LEU A 19 16.82 -13.02 -8.87
C LEU A 19 16.30 -14.44 -8.58
N ALA A 20 15.26 -14.58 -7.78
CA ALA A 20 14.64 -15.87 -7.48
C ALA A 20 14.21 -16.62 -8.74
N HIS A 21 13.61 -15.90 -9.71
CA HIS A 21 13.23 -16.49 -11.00
C HIS A 21 14.43 -17.07 -11.74
N HIS A 22 15.52 -16.30 -11.88
CA HIS A 22 16.73 -16.75 -12.57
C HIS A 22 17.42 -17.90 -11.85
N LEU A 23 17.59 -17.82 -10.54
CA LEU A 23 18.17 -18.91 -9.74
C LEU A 23 17.43 -20.24 -9.92
N MET A 24 16.09 -20.19 -9.95
CA MET A 24 15.30 -21.40 -10.23
C MET A 24 15.49 -21.92 -11.66
N ASN A 25 15.68 -21.04 -12.65
CA ASN A 25 16.01 -21.45 -14.01
C ASN A 25 17.36 -22.17 -14.09
N ASP A 26 18.32 -21.77 -13.26
CA ASP A 26 19.60 -22.41 -13.12
C ASP A 26 19.56 -23.70 -12.27
N GLY A 27 18.38 -24.06 -11.78
CA GLY A 27 18.17 -25.33 -11.06
C GLY A 27 18.38 -25.24 -9.55
N HIS A 28 18.48 -24.06 -8.97
CA HIS A 28 18.57 -23.89 -7.53
C HIS A 28 17.23 -24.01 -6.83
N VAL A 29 17.26 -24.45 -5.58
CA VAL A 29 16.11 -24.31 -4.65
C VAL A 29 16.20 -22.96 -3.99
N VAL A 30 15.11 -22.20 -4.03
CA VAL A 30 15.07 -20.80 -3.56
C VAL A 30 14.03 -20.64 -2.46
N VAL A 31 14.43 -20.04 -1.35
CA VAL A 31 13.52 -19.54 -0.32
C VAL A 31 13.59 -18.02 -0.32
N GLY A 32 12.48 -17.37 -0.64
CA GLY A 32 12.33 -15.92 -0.53
C GLY A 32 11.75 -15.55 0.83
N ILE A 33 12.38 -14.61 1.53
CA ILE A 33 11.87 -14.06 2.80
C ILE A 33 11.69 -12.56 2.70
N ASP A 34 10.65 -12.07 3.39
CA ASP A 34 10.42 -10.62 3.52
C ASP A 34 9.89 -10.29 4.92
N GLY A 35 10.19 -9.09 5.42
CA GLY A 35 9.61 -8.56 6.65
C GLY A 35 8.15 -8.18 6.52
N LEU A 36 7.64 -8.05 5.29
CA LEU A 36 6.24 -7.75 5.00
C LEU A 36 5.33 -8.91 5.35
N LYS A 37 4.09 -8.59 5.70
CA LYS A 37 3.02 -9.59 5.77
C LYS A 37 2.73 -10.09 4.36
N ILE A 38 2.74 -11.41 4.20
CA ILE A 38 2.36 -12.08 2.95
C ILE A 38 1.11 -12.90 3.22
N GLU A 39 0.03 -12.61 2.52
CA GLU A 39 -1.21 -13.38 2.63
C GLU A 39 -1.22 -14.52 1.62
N PRO A 40 -1.72 -15.72 2.01
CA PRO A 40 -1.79 -16.84 1.09
C PRO A 40 -2.77 -16.56 -0.05
N LEU A 41 -2.43 -17.01 -1.24
CA LEU A 41 -3.40 -17.13 -2.34
C LEU A 41 -4.18 -18.44 -2.21
N PRO A 42 -5.41 -18.52 -2.77
CA PRO A 42 -6.14 -19.79 -2.82
C PRO A 42 -5.29 -20.92 -3.43
N ALA A 43 -5.27 -22.11 -2.82
CA ALA A 43 -4.41 -23.21 -3.23
C ALA A 43 -4.63 -23.63 -4.70
N GLY A 44 -5.87 -23.61 -5.19
CA GLY A 44 -6.18 -23.88 -6.60
C GLY A 44 -5.61 -22.87 -7.59
N ILE A 45 -5.20 -21.69 -7.11
CA ILE A 45 -4.53 -20.65 -7.91
C ILE A 45 -3.01 -20.73 -7.74
N SER A 46 -2.53 -20.79 -6.51
CA SER A 46 -1.09 -20.76 -6.21
C SER A 46 -0.38 -22.10 -6.38
N GLY A 47 -1.08 -23.23 -6.19
CA GLY A 47 -0.48 -24.54 -6.09
C GLY A 47 0.16 -24.82 -4.73
N VAL A 48 -0.15 -24.00 -3.70
CA VAL A 48 0.41 -24.11 -2.36
C VAL A 48 -0.71 -24.03 -1.32
N ASN A 49 -0.76 -25.00 -0.43
CA ASN A 49 -1.65 -25.02 0.72
C ASN A 49 -1.16 -24.06 1.83
N PRO A 50 -2.02 -23.65 2.79
CA PRO A 50 -1.61 -22.80 3.91
C PRO A 50 -0.48 -23.39 4.78
N ASP A 51 -0.32 -24.70 4.81
CA ASP A 51 0.77 -25.41 5.52
C ASP A 51 2.08 -25.48 4.70
N GLY A 52 2.10 -24.92 3.49
CA GLY A 52 3.24 -24.94 2.58
C GLY A 52 3.35 -26.19 1.71
N SER A 53 2.48 -27.18 1.87
CA SER A 53 2.45 -28.37 1.01
C SER A 53 1.95 -28.03 -0.40
N ARG A 54 2.33 -28.83 -1.38
CA ARG A 54 1.92 -28.64 -2.77
C ARG A 54 0.50 -29.10 -3.02
N ALA A 55 -0.24 -28.32 -3.80
CA ALA A 55 -1.59 -28.58 -4.25
C ALA A 55 -1.70 -28.53 -5.77
N ALA A 56 -2.70 -29.22 -6.30
CA ALA A 56 -3.06 -29.06 -7.71
C ALA A 56 -3.60 -27.64 -7.95
N PHE A 57 -3.24 -27.06 -9.08
CA PHE A 57 -3.74 -25.76 -9.50
C PHE A 57 -4.25 -25.80 -10.93
N PHE A 58 -5.18 -24.89 -11.25
CA PHE A 58 -5.72 -24.76 -12.59
C PHE A 58 -5.00 -23.67 -13.39
N PRO A 59 -4.94 -23.79 -14.73
CA PRO A 59 -4.35 -22.78 -15.58
C PRO A 59 -5.22 -21.51 -15.59
N ILE A 60 -4.60 -20.36 -15.46
CA ILE A 60 -5.24 -19.06 -15.62
C ILE A 60 -5.14 -18.68 -17.10
N ARG A 61 -6.26 -18.54 -17.76
CA ARG A 61 -6.32 -18.26 -19.20
C ARG A 61 -6.48 -16.76 -19.49
N HIS A 62 -7.11 -16.03 -18.56
CA HIS A 62 -7.35 -14.60 -18.65
C HIS A 62 -6.86 -13.95 -17.38
N ILE A 63 -6.11 -12.85 -17.50
CA ILE A 63 -5.58 -12.14 -16.34
C ILE A 63 -6.69 -11.54 -15.48
N GLU A 64 -7.84 -11.25 -16.09
CA GLU A 64 -9.02 -10.74 -15.38
C GLU A 64 -9.56 -11.73 -14.33
N ASP A 65 -9.27 -13.04 -14.47
CA ASP A 65 -9.61 -14.07 -13.49
C ASP A 65 -8.87 -13.86 -12.14
N LEU A 66 -7.78 -13.08 -12.16
CA LEU A 66 -7.02 -12.71 -10.96
C LEU A 66 -7.44 -11.37 -10.36
N ARG A 67 -8.35 -10.65 -11.03
CA ARG A 67 -8.74 -9.30 -10.62
C ARG A 67 -9.55 -9.32 -9.33
N GLU A 68 -9.17 -8.43 -8.42
CA GLU A 68 -9.92 -8.15 -7.20
C GLU A 68 -9.93 -6.64 -6.94
N PRO A 69 -10.93 -6.13 -6.18
CA PRO A 69 -10.94 -4.73 -5.80
C PRO A 69 -9.67 -4.35 -5.00
N LEU A 70 -9.07 -3.20 -5.30
CA LEU A 70 -7.82 -2.78 -4.66
C LEU A 70 -7.90 -2.76 -3.13
N GLY A 71 -9.05 -2.36 -2.55
CA GLY A 71 -9.25 -2.34 -1.10
C GLY A 71 -9.44 -3.72 -0.45
N GLU A 72 -9.51 -4.79 -1.24
CA GLU A 72 -9.73 -6.18 -0.78
C GLU A 72 -8.59 -7.11 -1.21
N ARG A 73 -7.66 -6.61 -2.02
CA ARG A 73 -6.55 -7.40 -2.58
C ARG A 73 -5.71 -8.07 -1.49
N VAL A 74 -5.16 -9.22 -1.81
CA VAL A 74 -4.19 -9.89 -0.92
C VAL A 74 -2.92 -9.07 -0.80
N MET A 75 -2.27 -9.15 0.35
CA MET A 75 -0.91 -8.63 0.54
C MET A 75 0.07 -9.60 -0.11
N ALA A 76 0.53 -9.25 -1.31
CA ALA A 76 1.32 -10.14 -2.15
C ALA A 76 2.77 -10.32 -1.66
N GLY A 77 3.26 -9.42 -0.79
CA GLY A 77 4.57 -9.50 -0.18
C GLY A 77 5.72 -9.00 -1.05
N PHE A 78 5.41 -8.24 -2.07
CA PHE A 78 6.44 -7.56 -2.87
C PHE A 78 6.73 -6.19 -2.29
N GLY A 79 7.98 -5.94 -1.90
CA GLY A 79 8.41 -4.66 -1.38
C GLY A 79 8.72 -3.62 -2.45
N GLY A 80 8.90 -2.38 -2.02
CA GLY A 80 9.32 -1.28 -2.87
C GLY A 80 8.33 -0.92 -3.95
N VAL A 81 8.82 -0.45 -5.06
CA VAL A 81 8.07 0.02 -6.23
C VAL A 81 7.02 -0.99 -6.72
N ALA A 82 7.30 -2.29 -6.61
CA ALA A 82 6.36 -3.33 -7.03
C ALA A 82 5.02 -3.26 -6.28
N GLU A 83 5.02 -2.83 -5.02
CA GLU A 83 3.79 -2.76 -4.22
C GLU A 83 3.06 -1.41 -4.29
N TYR A 84 3.75 -0.30 -4.48
CA TYR A 84 3.09 1.01 -4.45
C TYR A 84 3.37 1.88 -5.68
N GLY A 85 4.54 1.88 -6.26
CA GLY A 85 4.88 2.81 -7.32
C GLY A 85 4.13 2.63 -8.64
N ILE A 86 3.80 1.39 -8.99
CA ILE A 86 3.12 1.08 -10.26
C ILE A 86 1.60 1.17 -10.12
N THR A 87 1.07 1.26 -8.97
CA THR A 87 -0.15 0.61 -8.58
C THR A 87 -1.39 1.49 -8.56
N VAL A 88 -1.25 2.79 -8.45
CA VAL A 88 -2.38 3.71 -8.60
C VAL A 88 -2.79 3.77 -10.08
N ARG A 89 -1.80 3.83 -10.95
CA ARG A 89 -1.97 3.97 -12.39
C ARG A 89 -2.16 2.65 -13.13
N TRP A 90 -1.62 1.56 -12.56
CA TRP A 90 -1.63 0.24 -13.18
C TRP A 90 -2.42 -0.74 -12.31
N ASN A 91 -2.92 -1.78 -12.91
CA ASN A 91 -3.66 -2.78 -12.17
C ASN A 91 -2.74 -3.59 -11.25
N LYS A 92 -2.80 -3.35 -9.94
CA LYS A 92 -2.03 -4.09 -8.91
C LYS A 92 -2.20 -5.61 -8.99
N ASN A 93 -3.25 -6.09 -9.60
CA ASN A 93 -3.48 -7.52 -9.78
C ASN A 93 -2.39 -8.20 -10.64
N PHE A 94 -1.62 -7.44 -11.43
CA PHE A 94 -0.43 -7.98 -12.11
C PHE A 94 0.64 -8.52 -11.13
N LEU A 95 0.69 -8.03 -9.90
CA LEU A 95 1.59 -8.56 -8.88
C LEU A 95 1.29 -10.02 -8.54
N LYS A 96 0.02 -10.43 -8.60
CA LYS A 96 -0.35 -11.85 -8.47
C LYS A 96 0.26 -12.70 -9.56
N LEU A 97 0.26 -12.21 -10.81
CA LEU A 97 0.90 -12.94 -11.91
C LEU A 97 2.39 -13.16 -11.64
N VAL A 98 3.11 -12.12 -11.22
CA VAL A 98 4.54 -12.23 -10.84
C VAL A 98 4.72 -13.25 -9.72
N ARG A 99 3.86 -13.22 -8.68
CA ARG A 99 3.91 -14.18 -7.59
C ARG A 99 3.68 -15.61 -8.07
N LEU A 100 2.71 -15.85 -8.93
CA LEU A 100 2.40 -17.18 -9.46
C LEU A 100 3.52 -17.76 -10.32
N LEU A 101 4.27 -16.92 -11.06
CA LEU A 101 5.45 -17.35 -11.82
C LEU A 101 6.56 -17.94 -10.92
N LEU A 102 6.58 -17.56 -9.65
CA LEU A 102 7.50 -18.10 -8.66
C LEU A 102 6.85 -19.23 -7.85
N GLU A 103 5.71 -18.95 -7.23
CA GLU A 103 5.09 -19.80 -6.21
C GLU A 103 4.61 -21.16 -6.74
N ARG A 104 4.21 -21.23 -8.02
CA ARG A 104 3.84 -22.49 -8.69
C ARG A 104 5.01 -23.43 -8.96
N ARG A 105 6.23 -22.98 -8.76
CA ARG A 105 7.43 -23.80 -9.01
C ARG A 105 7.81 -24.55 -7.75
N ASP A 106 8.03 -25.87 -7.88
CA ASP A 106 8.34 -26.76 -6.75
C ASP A 106 9.60 -26.40 -5.98
N ARG A 107 10.50 -25.63 -6.62
CA ARG A 107 11.77 -25.18 -6.04
C ARG A 107 11.68 -23.83 -5.35
N PHE A 108 10.50 -23.24 -5.23
CA PHE A 108 10.31 -21.95 -4.57
C PHE A 108 9.45 -22.07 -3.32
N THR A 109 9.88 -21.38 -2.28
CA THR A 109 9.10 -21.16 -1.06
C THR A 109 9.15 -19.68 -0.70
N LEU A 110 7.99 -19.09 -0.40
CA LEU A 110 7.84 -17.72 0.00
C LEU A 110 7.42 -17.65 1.47
N VAL A 111 8.17 -16.90 2.29
CA VAL A 111 7.90 -16.74 3.73
C VAL A 111 7.85 -15.26 4.11
N GLY A 112 6.68 -14.82 4.56
CA GLY A 112 6.46 -13.45 5.05
C GLY A 112 6.69 -13.30 6.55
N GLY A 113 6.80 -12.03 7.00
CA GLY A 113 6.97 -11.70 8.41
C GLY A 113 8.33 -12.09 9.00
N VAL A 114 9.32 -12.37 8.16
CA VAL A 114 10.68 -12.74 8.57
C VAL A 114 11.64 -11.59 8.31
N ARG A 115 12.05 -10.92 9.36
CA ARG A 115 13.05 -9.85 9.29
C ARG A 115 14.46 -10.44 9.40
N PHE A 116 15.24 -10.29 8.33
CA PHE A 116 16.65 -10.72 8.33
C PHE A 116 17.50 -9.83 9.25
N GLY A 117 18.35 -10.43 10.03
CA GLY A 117 19.13 -9.77 11.10
C GLY A 117 18.38 -9.64 12.43
N GLY A 118 17.07 -9.93 12.45
CA GLY A 118 16.26 -9.93 13.67
C GLY A 118 15.60 -11.29 13.94
N THR A 119 14.71 -11.70 13.02
CA THR A 119 14.04 -13.00 13.14
C THR A 119 14.92 -14.15 12.66
N LEU A 120 15.72 -13.92 11.64
CA LEU A 120 16.65 -14.88 11.04
C LEU A 120 18.00 -14.18 10.83
N THR A 121 19.08 -14.76 11.38
CA THR A 121 20.45 -14.27 11.21
C THR A 121 21.17 -14.98 10.05
N VAL A 122 22.37 -14.53 9.72
CA VAL A 122 23.24 -15.21 8.74
C VAL A 122 23.63 -16.60 9.24
N GLU A 123 23.94 -16.73 10.53
CA GLU A 123 24.28 -17.98 11.17
C GLU A 123 23.13 -18.98 11.15
N ASP A 124 21.90 -18.47 11.33
CA ASP A 124 20.69 -19.30 11.20
C ASP A 124 20.52 -19.80 9.76
N ALA A 125 20.77 -18.96 8.77
CA ALA A 125 20.70 -19.38 7.37
C ALA A 125 21.65 -20.54 7.08
N TRP A 126 22.88 -20.47 7.57
CA TRP A 126 23.84 -21.58 7.43
C TRP A 126 23.41 -22.84 8.18
N ARG A 127 22.88 -22.70 9.39
CA ARG A 127 22.35 -23.84 10.17
C ARG A 127 21.14 -24.49 9.50
N LEU A 128 20.33 -23.74 8.78
CA LEU A 128 19.20 -24.23 7.99
C LEU A 128 19.65 -24.89 6.66
N GLY A 129 20.94 -24.91 6.37
CA GLY A 129 21.52 -25.58 5.21
C GLY A 129 21.37 -24.80 3.90
N PHE A 130 21.35 -23.47 3.97
CA PHE A 130 21.52 -22.66 2.78
C PHE A 130 23.00 -22.61 2.35
N ASP A 131 23.23 -22.71 1.06
CA ASP A 131 24.55 -22.58 0.45
C ASP A 131 24.91 -21.13 0.15
N HIS A 132 23.89 -20.25 0.01
CA HIS A 132 24.06 -18.86 -0.36
C HIS A 132 22.96 -17.98 0.23
N VAL A 133 23.31 -16.75 0.58
CA VAL A 133 22.37 -15.70 1.00
C VAL A 133 22.50 -14.52 0.05
N ALA A 134 21.42 -14.21 -0.64
CA ALA A 134 21.34 -13.09 -1.56
C ALA A 134 20.58 -11.93 -0.90
N LEU A 135 21.22 -10.78 -0.73
CA LEU A 135 20.61 -9.61 -0.10
C LEU A 135 19.96 -8.70 -1.16
N ALA A 136 18.64 -8.67 -1.20
CA ALA A 136 17.83 -7.83 -2.08
C ALA A 136 16.96 -6.86 -1.26
N ILE A 137 17.55 -6.27 -0.23
CA ILE A 137 16.87 -5.51 0.85
C ILE A 137 16.56 -4.04 0.51
N GLY A 138 16.83 -3.62 -0.72
CA GLY A 138 16.60 -2.24 -1.16
C GLY A 138 17.66 -1.25 -0.64
N ALA A 139 17.37 0.05 -0.80
CA ALA A 139 18.32 1.12 -0.50
C ALA A 139 18.50 1.42 1.00
N GLY A 140 17.61 0.94 1.86
CA GLY A 140 17.72 1.06 3.31
C GLY A 140 17.34 2.44 3.84
N ARG A 141 18.28 3.23 4.34
CA ARG A 141 18.02 4.46 5.09
C ARG A 141 17.56 5.61 4.18
N PRO A 142 16.40 6.25 4.45
CA PRO A 142 15.98 7.44 3.72
C PRO A 142 16.87 8.64 4.04
N THR A 143 16.97 9.59 3.10
CA THR A 143 17.57 10.89 3.36
C THR A 143 16.58 11.75 4.15
N THR A 144 17.00 12.23 5.31
CA THR A 144 16.24 13.21 6.09
C THR A 144 16.64 14.63 5.68
N LEU A 145 15.65 15.51 5.57
CA LEU A 145 15.89 16.93 5.32
C LEU A 145 16.10 17.65 6.65
N ASP A 146 17.14 18.49 6.70
CA ASP A 146 17.37 19.38 7.84
C ASP A 146 16.61 20.69 7.61
N ILE A 147 15.33 20.68 7.99
CA ILE A 147 14.41 21.82 7.85
C ILE A 147 13.78 22.14 9.21
N PRO A 148 13.43 23.41 9.46
CA PRO A 148 12.68 23.79 10.65
C PRO A 148 11.39 22.96 10.78
N ASN A 149 11.08 22.53 11.99
CA ASN A 149 9.91 21.71 12.30
C ASN A 149 9.84 20.35 11.58
N GLY A 150 10.98 19.80 11.15
CA GLY A 150 11.04 18.48 10.48
C GLY A 150 10.49 17.31 11.30
N LEU A 151 10.19 17.50 12.58
CA LEU A 151 9.54 16.52 13.47
C LEU A 151 8.11 16.91 13.85
N ALA A 152 7.55 17.94 13.23
CA ALA A 152 6.15 18.32 13.49
C ALA A 152 5.19 17.22 13.07
N ARG A 153 4.00 17.18 13.71
CA ARG A 153 2.93 16.24 13.33
C ARG A 153 2.61 16.39 11.83
N GLY A 154 2.57 15.28 11.12
CA GLY A 154 2.32 15.23 9.68
C GLY A 154 3.57 15.26 8.80
N VAL A 155 4.76 15.58 9.33
CA VAL A 155 6.02 15.45 8.60
C VAL A 155 6.49 14.00 8.64
N ARG A 156 6.73 13.41 7.47
CA ARG A 156 7.15 12.01 7.33
C ARG A 156 8.15 11.86 6.20
N THR A 157 8.98 10.85 6.26
CA THR A 157 9.72 10.42 5.07
C THR A 157 8.79 9.64 4.13
N ALA A 158 9.05 9.71 2.84
CA ALA A 158 8.29 8.96 1.83
C ALA A 158 8.30 7.46 2.13
N SER A 159 9.46 6.93 2.52
CA SER A 159 9.60 5.51 2.87
C SER A 159 8.74 5.11 4.07
N ASP A 160 8.66 5.96 5.11
CA ASP A 160 7.83 5.65 6.28
C ASP A 160 6.34 5.59 5.90
N PHE A 161 5.88 6.53 5.07
CA PHE A 161 4.50 6.51 4.60
C PHE A 161 4.20 5.29 3.74
N LEU A 162 5.01 5.03 2.70
CA LEU A 162 4.80 3.95 1.75
C LEU A 162 4.94 2.57 2.42
N MET A 163 5.93 2.40 3.30
CA MET A 163 6.10 1.16 4.06
C MET A 163 4.98 0.95 5.08
N ALA A 164 4.52 2.00 5.77
CA ALA A 164 3.39 1.87 6.68
C ALA A 164 2.11 1.47 5.92
N LEU A 165 1.89 2.00 4.72
CA LEU A 165 0.77 1.62 3.86
C LEU A 165 0.75 0.11 3.60
N GLN A 166 1.91 -0.50 3.35
CA GLN A 166 2.07 -1.94 3.10
C GLN A 166 2.07 -2.78 4.38
N LEU A 167 2.94 -2.45 5.34
CA LEU A 167 3.11 -3.24 6.56
C LEU A 167 1.83 -3.37 7.39
N THR A 168 1.02 -2.31 7.43
CA THR A 168 -0.25 -2.31 8.18
C THR A 168 -1.44 -2.74 7.34
N GLY A 169 -1.27 -2.87 6.04
CA GLY A 169 -2.37 -3.07 5.11
C GLY A 169 -3.38 -1.93 5.12
N ALA A 170 -2.94 -0.69 5.38
CA ALA A 170 -3.83 0.46 5.54
C ALA A 170 -4.73 0.70 4.32
N PHE A 171 -4.29 0.32 3.13
CA PHE A 171 -5.06 0.37 1.89
C PHE A 171 -6.29 -0.56 1.89
N LYS A 172 -6.34 -1.58 2.74
CA LYS A 172 -7.46 -2.52 2.83
C LYS A 172 -8.62 -1.92 3.63
N LYS A 173 -9.83 -2.22 3.22
CA LYS A 173 -11.06 -1.75 3.89
C LYS A 173 -11.20 -2.29 5.31
N ASP A 174 -10.77 -3.52 5.55
CA ASP A 174 -10.86 -4.23 6.82
C ASP A 174 -9.69 -3.95 7.78
N SER A 175 -8.61 -3.31 7.30
CA SER A 175 -7.48 -2.95 8.17
C SER A 175 -7.85 -1.86 9.17
N ILE A 176 -7.50 -2.05 10.43
CA ILE A 176 -7.69 -1.04 11.50
C ILE A 176 -6.80 0.19 11.32
N ALA A 177 -5.72 0.08 10.54
CA ALA A 177 -4.75 1.15 10.38
C ALA A 177 -5.37 2.41 9.74
N ASN A 178 -4.95 3.57 10.26
CA ASN A 178 -5.22 4.89 9.71
C ASN A 178 -3.90 5.67 9.71
N LEU A 179 -3.45 6.09 8.54
CA LEU A 179 -2.19 6.82 8.40
C LEU A 179 -2.33 8.33 8.64
N GLN A 180 -3.54 8.82 8.90
CA GLN A 180 -3.84 10.21 9.24
C GLN A 180 -3.31 11.22 8.20
N ILE A 181 -3.54 10.94 6.93
CA ILE A 181 -3.24 11.89 5.87
C ILE A 181 -4.24 13.04 5.92
N ARG A 182 -3.75 14.26 5.72
CA ARG A 182 -4.56 15.47 5.49
C ARG A 182 -4.23 16.08 4.15
N LEU A 183 -5.20 16.76 3.58
CA LEU A 183 -5.04 17.60 2.39
C LEU A 183 -5.20 19.09 2.79
N PRO A 184 -4.49 20.01 2.12
CA PRO A 184 -3.50 19.78 1.08
C PRO A 184 -2.23 19.08 1.61
N ALA A 185 -1.62 18.24 0.79
CA ALA A 185 -0.36 17.61 1.11
C ALA A 185 0.78 18.10 0.22
N VAL A 186 1.98 18.18 0.79
CA VAL A 186 3.19 18.59 0.07
C VAL A 186 4.20 17.45 0.08
N VAL A 187 4.68 17.06 -1.10
CA VAL A 187 5.74 16.06 -1.27
C VAL A 187 6.99 16.75 -1.81
N ILE A 188 8.09 16.61 -1.10
CA ILE A 188 9.37 17.23 -1.47
C ILE A 188 10.23 16.22 -2.21
N GLY A 189 10.52 16.49 -3.48
CA GLY A 189 11.39 15.64 -4.29
C GLY A 189 11.08 15.70 -5.78
N GLY A 190 12.04 15.30 -6.63
CA GLY A 190 11.89 15.22 -8.08
C GLY A 190 12.13 13.83 -8.67
N GLY A 191 12.19 12.81 -7.82
CA GLY A 191 12.37 11.42 -8.25
C GLY A 191 11.05 10.65 -8.33
N LEU A 192 11.10 9.43 -8.88
CA LEU A 192 9.95 8.54 -8.98
C LEU A 192 9.29 8.26 -7.63
N THR A 193 10.08 8.11 -6.56
CA THR A 193 9.54 7.94 -5.19
C THR A 193 8.66 9.10 -4.74
N ALA A 194 8.95 10.34 -5.17
CA ALA A 194 8.09 11.47 -4.85
C ALA A 194 6.76 11.39 -5.62
N ILE A 195 6.78 10.95 -6.87
CA ILE A 195 5.57 10.69 -7.66
C ILE A 195 4.74 9.59 -6.99
N ASP A 196 5.37 8.46 -6.67
CA ASP A 196 4.72 7.34 -5.98
C ASP A 196 4.05 7.79 -4.68
N THR A 197 4.77 8.61 -3.89
CA THR A 197 4.24 9.14 -2.62
C THR A 197 3.02 10.03 -2.85
N ALA A 198 3.06 10.93 -3.83
CA ALA A 198 1.96 11.84 -4.11
C ALA A 198 0.72 11.11 -4.63
N THR A 199 0.90 10.17 -5.54
CA THR A 199 -0.21 9.40 -6.13
C THR A 199 -0.81 8.40 -5.14
N GLU A 200 0.01 7.67 -4.40
CA GLU A 200 -0.48 6.74 -3.36
C GLU A 200 -1.17 7.48 -2.20
N LEU A 201 -0.71 8.68 -1.87
CA LEU A 201 -1.35 9.54 -0.86
C LEU A 201 -2.77 9.91 -1.29
N LEU A 202 -2.95 10.35 -2.53
CA LEU A 202 -4.28 10.71 -3.07
C LEU A 202 -5.20 9.48 -3.13
N ALA A 203 -4.71 8.35 -3.61
CA ALA A 203 -5.48 7.12 -3.69
C ALA A 203 -5.88 6.60 -2.29
N TYR A 204 -4.94 6.61 -1.35
CA TYR A 204 -5.20 6.17 0.02
C TYR A 204 -6.15 7.12 0.77
N TYR A 205 -6.10 8.42 0.50
CA TYR A 205 -6.95 9.40 1.18
C TYR A 205 -8.44 9.03 1.07
N ILE A 206 -8.89 8.64 -0.12
CA ILE A 206 -10.28 8.17 -0.33
C ILE A 206 -10.60 6.96 0.57
N VAL A 207 -9.71 5.98 0.62
CA VAL A 207 -9.88 4.81 1.49
C VAL A 207 -9.95 5.23 2.96
N GLN A 208 -9.08 6.16 3.38
CA GLN A 208 -9.03 6.65 4.75
C GLN A 208 -10.33 7.32 5.17
N VAL A 209 -10.85 8.26 4.37
CA VAL A 209 -12.07 9.00 4.74
C VAL A 209 -13.33 8.13 4.70
N GLU A 210 -13.41 7.17 3.77
CA GLU A 210 -14.49 6.18 3.74
C GLU A 210 -14.45 5.26 4.97
N LYS A 211 -13.27 4.80 5.38
CA LYS A 211 -13.09 3.99 6.60
C LYS A 211 -13.41 4.78 7.86
N THR A 212 -12.98 6.04 7.92
CA THR A 212 -13.30 6.94 9.06
C THR A 212 -14.81 7.11 9.19
N LEU A 213 -15.50 7.40 8.08
CA LEU A 213 -16.95 7.54 8.09
C LEU A 213 -17.67 6.26 8.54
N ALA A 214 -17.30 5.12 7.96
CA ALA A 214 -17.90 3.83 8.31
C ALA A 214 -17.73 3.48 9.79
N ARG A 215 -16.54 3.73 10.33
CA ARG A 215 -16.24 3.49 11.75
C ARG A 215 -16.97 4.45 12.68
N TRP A 216 -17.06 5.71 12.30
CA TRP A 216 -17.80 6.71 13.05
C TRP A 216 -19.29 6.33 13.13
N GLU A 217 -19.88 5.96 11.99
CA GLU A 217 -21.26 5.49 11.93
C GLU A 217 -21.48 4.26 12.82
N ALA A 218 -20.57 3.27 12.77
CA ALA A 218 -20.66 2.08 13.62
C ALA A 218 -20.55 2.40 15.12
N LEU A 219 -19.74 3.38 15.52
CA LEU A 219 -19.65 3.84 16.92
C LEU A 219 -20.93 4.56 17.38
N LEU A 220 -21.67 5.15 16.45
CA LEU A 220 -22.96 5.79 16.73
C LEU A 220 -24.13 4.81 16.70
N GLU A 221 -23.95 3.60 16.20
CA GLU A 221 -24.95 2.55 16.25
C GLU A 221 -25.18 2.06 17.69
N LYS A 222 -26.38 1.61 17.98
CA LYS A 222 -26.71 1.03 19.27
C LYS A 222 -26.04 -0.34 19.44
N PRO A 223 -25.66 -0.67 20.68
CA PRO A 223 -25.32 -2.06 21.01
C PRO A 223 -26.48 -2.99 20.65
N GLN A 224 -26.14 -4.18 20.15
CA GLN A 224 -27.15 -5.17 19.74
C GLN A 224 -28.16 -5.54 20.84
N SER A 225 -27.75 -5.39 22.12
CA SER A 225 -28.61 -5.57 23.30
C SER A 225 -29.71 -4.49 23.46
N GLU A 226 -29.60 -3.38 22.78
CA GLU A 226 -30.53 -2.24 22.88
C GLU A 226 -31.38 -2.00 21.61
N LEU A 227 -31.29 -2.88 20.62
CA LEU A 227 -31.95 -2.72 19.31
C LEU A 227 -33.48 -2.61 19.38
N ASN A 228 -34.07 -3.13 20.44
CA ASN A 228 -35.56 -3.12 20.62
C ASN A 228 -36.14 -1.82 21.18
N VAL A 229 -35.28 -0.84 21.51
CA VAL A 229 -35.70 0.46 22.05
C VAL A 229 -35.56 1.54 20.97
N LEU A 230 -36.66 2.24 20.66
CA LEU A 230 -36.61 3.40 19.74
C LEU A 230 -35.68 4.47 20.33
N GLU A 231 -34.63 4.82 19.58
CA GLU A 231 -33.70 5.88 19.98
C GLU A 231 -34.23 7.24 19.53
N THR A 232 -34.19 8.19 20.44
CA THR A 232 -34.49 9.59 20.11
C THR A 232 -33.26 10.28 19.50
N GLN A 233 -33.52 11.32 18.69
CA GLN A 233 -32.41 12.17 18.17
C GLN A 233 -31.55 12.75 19.28
N ALA A 234 -32.14 13.09 20.43
CA ALA A 234 -31.41 13.60 21.58
C ALA A 234 -30.42 12.57 22.19
N GLN A 235 -30.82 11.30 22.27
CA GLN A 235 -29.97 10.21 22.75
C GLN A 235 -28.78 9.97 21.80
N ARG A 236 -29.01 10.01 20.48
CA ARG A 236 -27.97 9.90 19.48
C ARG A 236 -26.98 11.08 19.57
N ALA A 237 -27.48 12.31 19.68
CA ALA A 237 -26.67 13.50 19.86
C ALA A 237 -25.83 13.46 21.14
N ALA A 238 -26.41 12.99 22.25
CA ALA A 238 -25.66 12.83 23.50
C ALA A 238 -24.52 11.80 23.40
N ARG A 239 -24.72 10.71 22.66
CA ARG A 239 -23.68 9.70 22.37
C ARG A 239 -22.57 10.31 21.52
N GLU A 240 -22.93 11.06 20.49
CA GLU A 240 -21.97 11.76 19.64
C GLU A 240 -21.13 12.76 20.43
N LEU A 241 -21.74 13.58 21.28
CA LEU A 241 -21.05 14.50 22.17
C LEU A 241 -20.10 13.79 23.13
N LYS A 242 -20.51 12.65 23.68
CA LYS A 242 -19.66 11.83 24.54
C LYS A 242 -18.43 11.29 23.78
N LEU A 243 -18.60 10.81 22.55
CA LEU A 243 -17.49 10.37 21.70
C LEU A 243 -16.57 11.54 21.38
N LEU A 244 -17.10 12.67 20.95
CA LEU A 244 -16.32 13.87 20.63
C LEU A 244 -15.56 14.43 21.83
N SER A 245 -16.02 14.20 23.08
CA SER A 245 -15.30 14.65 24.28
C SER A 245 -13.94 13.95 24.48
N ALA A 246 -13.70 12.81 23.83
CA ALA A 246 -12.44 12.09 23.88
C ALA A 246 -11.36 12.71 22.96
N PHE A 247 -11.72 13.63 22.08
CA PHE A 247 -10.84 14.26 21.11
C PHE A 247 -10.49 15.69 21.56
N ASP A 248 -9.26 16.14 21.31
CA ASP A 248 -8.89 17.54 21.44
C ASP A 248 -9.49 18.40 20.30
N THR A 249 -9.22 19.71 20.29
CA THR A 249 -9.80 20.62 19.30
C THR A 249 -9.33 20.30 17.89
N GLU A 250 -8.03 20.09 17.70
CA GLU A 250 -7.45 19.76 16.39
C GLU A 250 -7.97 18.41 15.88
N GLU A 251 -8.04 17.42 16.75
CA GLU A 251 -8.54 16.08 16.39
C GLU A 251 -10.02 16.11 15.98
N ARG A 252 -10.83 16.96 16.62
CA ARG A 252 -12.24 17.15 16.22
C ARG A 252 -12.37 17.80 14.85
N GLU A 253 -11.57 18.82 14.58
CA GLU A 253 -11.53 19.47 13.26
C GLU A 253 -11.15 18.49 12.16
N ILE A 254 -10.09 17.69 12.40
CA ILE A 254 -9.65 16.65 11.47
C ILE A 254 -10.73 15.59 11.25
N LEU A 255 -11.36 15.14 12.33
CA LEU A 255 -12.44 14.15 12.25
C LEU A 255 -13.62 14.70 11.43
N GLN A 256 -14.00 15.93 11.68
CA GLN A 256 -15.11 16.58 10.98
C GLN A 256 -14.83 16.71 9.48
N GLU A 257 -13.62 17.17 9.11
CA GLU A 257 -13.12 17.23 7.73
C GLU A 257 -13.18 15.85 7.07
N GLN A 258 -12.65 14.82 7.73
CA GLN A 258 -12.65 13.47 7.17
C GLN A 258 -14.05 12.86 7.03
N LEU A 259 -14.99 13.19 7.93
CA LEU A 259 -16.39 12.76 7.82
C LEU A 259 -17.11 13.43 6.65
N GLU A 260 -16.87 14.72 6.43
CA GLU A 260 -17.42 15.45 5.27
C GLU A 260 -16.89 14.89 3.95
N HIS A 261 -15.58 14.69 3.86
CA HIS A 261 -14.92 14.10 2.68
C HIS A 261 -15.37 12.65 2.45
N GLY A 262 -15.57 11.87 3.51
CA GLY A 262 -16.11 10.51 3.41
C GLY A 262 -17.53 10.46 2.87
N ARG A 263 -18.38 11.42 3.29
CA ARG A 263 -19.76 11.55 2.74
C ARG A 263 -19.73 11.93 1.26
N ALA A 264 -18.86 12.86 0.87
CA ALA A 264 -18.69 13.27 -0.51
C ALA A 264 -18.18 12.12 -1.40
N ALA A 265 -17.18 11.35 -0.93
CA ALA A 265 -16.67 10.18 -1.63
C ALA A 265 -17.76 9.11 -1.81
N ARG A 266 -18.55 8.84 -0.77
CA ARG A 266 -19.72 7.93 -0.83
C ARG A 266 -20.79 8.39 -1.84
N ALA A 267 -21.07 9.69 -1.85
CA ALA A 267 -22.04 10.27 -2.80
C ALA A 267 -21.57 10.11 -4.25
N GLU A 268 -20.28 10.34 -4.51
CA GLU A 268 -19.70 10.13 -5.84
C GLU A 268 -19.77 8.65 -6.27
N ARG A 269 -19.48 7.69 -5.37
CA ARG A 269 -19.65 6.26 -5.69
C ARG A 269 -21.08 5.90 -6.03
N GLN A 270 -22.06 6.46 -5.29
CA GLN A 270 -23.49 6.22 -5.55
C GLN A 270 -23.91 6.80 -6.90
N LYS A 271 -23.47 8.02 -7.20
CA LYS A 271 -23.73 8.69 -8.47
C LYS A 271 -23.12 7.90 -9.64
N ALA A 272 -21.83 7.56 -9.54
CA ALA A 272 -21.13 6.79 -10.56
C ALA A 272 -21.81 5.45 -10.84
N LYS A 273 -22.23 4.74 -9.78
CA LYS A 273 -22.98 3.49 -9.91
C LYS A 273 -24.32 3.68 -10.65
N ALA A 274 -25.05 4.74 -10.33
CA ALA A 274 -26.31 5.05 -11.00
C ALA A 274 -26.12 5.41 -12.49
N GLU A 275 -25.00 6.03 -12.81
CA GLU A 275 -24.63 6.45 -14.17
C GLU A 275 -23.87 5.34 -14.95
N GLY A 276 -23.56 4.21 -14.33
CA GLY A 276 -22.83 3.09 -14.97
C GLY A 276 -21.37 3.41 -15.34
N ARG A 277 -20.72 4.32 -14.60
CA ARG A 277 -19.33 4.73 -14.80
C ARG A 277 -18.45 4.47 -13.56
N GLU A 278 -17.15 4.59 -13.73
CA GLU A 278 -16.23 4.60 -12.60
C GLU A 278 -16.35 5.91 -11.79
N PRO A 279 -16.13 5.88 -10.47
CA PRO A 279 -16.11 7.08 -9.63
C PRO A 279 -14.95 8.02 -10.01
N ALA A 280 -15.25 9.33 -10.11
CA ALA A 280 -14.27 10.37 -10.41
C ALA A 280 -13.86 11.11 -9.14
N PHE A 281 -12.78 10.66 -8.47
CA PHE A 281 -12.32 11.26 -7.23
C PHE A 281 -11.37 12.45 -7.41
N THR A 282 -10.70 12.57 -8.55
CA THR A 282 -9.73 13.66 -8.81
C THR A 282 -10.33 15.05 -8.56
N PRO A 283 -11.55 15.39 -9.03
CA PRO A 283 -12.13 16.71 -8.75
C PRO A 283 -12.39 16.96 -7.26
N LEU A 284 -12.80 15.92 -6.50
CA LEU A 284 -12.97 16.03 -5.05
C LEU A 284 -11.64 16.26 -4.36
N LEU A 285 -10.63 15.43 -4.66
CA LEU A 285 -9.29 15.57 -4.09
C LEU A 285 -8.70 16.95 -4.35
N GLN A 286 -8.85 17.48 -5.56
CA GLN A 286 -8.41 18.82 -5.90
C GLN A 286 -9.17 19.91 -5.11
N SER A 287 -10.48 19.76 -4.92
CA SER A 287 -11.27 20.69 -4.12
C SER A 287 -10.88 20.71 -2.64
N TRP A 288 -10.30 19.62 -2.15
CA TRP A 288 -9.74 19.50 -0.80
C TRP A 288 -8.28 19.90 -0.68
N GLY A 289 -7.71 20.47 -1.75
CA GLY A 289 -6.34 20.96 -1.81
C GLY A 289 -5.32 20.02 -2.45
N GLY A 290 -5.66 18.76 -2.67
CA GLY A 290 -4.84 17.82 -3.42
C GLY A 290 -3.45 17.55 -2.86
N ALA A 291 -2.55 17.09 -3.74
CA ALA A 291 -1.13 16.89 -3.45
C ALA A 291 -0.26 17.75 -4.38
N SER A 292 0.72 18.44 -3.80
CA SER A 292 1.72 19.22 -4.53
C SER A 292 3.09 18.59 -4.41
N LEU A 293 3.76 18.38 -5.54
CA LEU A 293 5.14 17.94 -5.60
C LEU A 293 6.05 19.15 -5.79
N VAL A 294 6.91 19.42 -4.81
CA VAL A 294 7.81 20.56 -4.81
C VAL A 294 9.20 20.11 -5.21
N TYR A 295 9.77 20.75 -6.22
CA TYR A 295 11.09 20.42 -6.74
C TYR A 295 11.94 21.67 -6.98
N ARG A 296 13.25 21.57 -6.63
CA ARG A 296 14.20 22.71 -6.70
C ARG A 296 14.65 23.12 -8.09
N LYS A 297 14.34 22.33 -9.12
CA LYS A 297 14.67 22.60 -10.53
C LYS A 297 13.42 22.53 -11.38
N SER A 298 13.56 22.71 -12.69
CA SER A 298 12.48 22.43 -13.64
C SER A 298 12.10 20.96 -13.65
N LEU A 299 10.87 20.66 -13.94
CA LEU A 299 10.35 19.30 -14.04
C LEU A 299 11.11 18.48 -15.09
N ILE A 300 11.44 19.08 -16.22
CA ILE A 300 12.23 18.45 -17.29
C ILE A 300 13.64 18.01 -16.81
N ASP A 301 14.18 18.67 -15.80
CA ASP A 301 15.47 18.33 -15.20
C ASP A 301 15.34 17.31 -14.06
N SER A 302 14.12 16.91 -13.72
CA SER A 302 13.88 15.96 -12.64
C SER A 302 14.37 14.56 -13.01
N PRO A 303 14.87 13.79 -12.04
CA PRO A 303 15.20 12.39 -12.28
C PRO A 303 14.00 11.57 -12.78
N ALA A 304 12.79 11.88 -12.31
CA ALA A 304 11.56 11.20 -12.73
C ALA A 304 11.30 11.40 -14.22
N TYR A 305 11.37 12.63 -14.72
CA TYR A 305 11.16 12.94 -16.12
C TYR A 305 12.18 12.26 -17.03
N ARG A 306 13.46 12.25 -16.62
CA ARG A 306 14.53 11.64 -17.39
C ARG A 306 14.49 10.12 -17.42
N LEU A 307 14.03 9.49 -16.34
CA LEU A 307 14.00 8.04 -16.22
C LEU A 307 12.71 7.44 -16.78
N ASN A 308 11.59 8.12 -16.55
CA ASN A 308 10.27 7.64 -16.94
C ASN A 308 9.27 8.79 -17.01
N HIS A 309 9.24 9.52 -18.11
CA HIS A 309 8.34 10.67 -18.30
C HIS A 309 6.86 10.29 -18.31
N GLU A 310 6.52 9.05 -18.68
CA GLU A 310 5.14 8.55 -18.63
C GLU A 310 4.57 8.59 -17.20
N GLU A 311 5.41 8.36 -16.20
CA GLU A 311 5.00 8.45 -14.79
C GLU A 311 4.63 9.89 -14.41
N VAL A 312 5.33 10.88 -14.96
CA VAL A 312 5.02 12.29 -14.75
C VAL A 312 3.65 12.62 -15.37
N GLU A 313 3.42 12.21 -16.62
CA GLU A 313 2.14 12.43 -17.31
C GLU A 313 0.99 11.82 -16.52
N LYS A 314 1.15 10.56 -16.10
CA LYS A 314 0.12 9.86 -15.32
C LYS A 314 -0.15 10.53 -13.97
N SER A 315 0.87 11.02 -13.29
CA SER A 315 0.67 11.74 -12.03
C SER A 315 -0.09 13.06 -12.22
N LEU A 316 0.11 13.75 -13.35
CA LEU A 316 -0.68 14.92 -13.70
C LEU A 316 -2.14 14.57 -13.97
N GLU A 317 -2.41 13.47 -14.67
CA GLU A 317 -3.77 12.94 -14.89
C GLU A 317 -4.48 12.61 -13.56
N GLU A 318 -3.73 12.13 -12.56
CA GLU A 318 -4.22 11.83 -11.22
C GLU A 318 -4.40 13.09 -10.34
N GLY A 319 -4.02 14.27 -10.85
CA GLY A 319 -4.24 15.55 -10.18
C GLY A 319 -3.12 16.01 -9.26
N VAL A 320 -1.90 15.47 -9.41
CA VAL A 320 -0.72 15.98 -8.70
C VAL A 320 -0.30 17.31 -9.29
N HIS A 321 -0.10 18.33 -8.44
CA HIS A 321 0.43 19.63 -8.83
C HIS A 321 1.94 19.67 -8.72
N TYR A 322 2.63 20.24 -9.71
CA TYR A 322 4.08 20.42 -9.66
C TYR A 322 4.44 21.88 -9.39
N ILE A 323 5.29 22.08 -8.40
CA ILE A 323 5.84 23.39 -8.03
C ILE A 323 7.34 23.33 -8.26
N GLU A 324 7.77 24.01 -9.32
CA GLU A 324 9.16 24.05 -9.76
C GLU A 324 9.94 25.18 -9.08
N HIS A 325 11.29 25.06 -9.10
CA HIS A 325 12.24 26.08 -8.63
C HIS A 325 12.06 26.47 -7.15
N MET A 326 11.54 25.56 -6.35
CA MET A 326 11.36 25.77 -4.92
C MET A 326 12.15 24.72 -4.13
N ALA A 327 13.00 25.19 -3.22
CA ALA A 327 13.71 24.37 -2.25
C ALA A 327 13.11 24.55 -0.86
N PRO A 328 13.05 23.48 -0.05
CA PRO A 328 12.60 23.56 1.34
C PRO A 328 13.57 24.33 2.22
#